data_4e8582fc471a6a7ec4e703f0c0527b55
#
_entry.id   4e8582fc471a6a7ec4e703f0c0527b55
#
_cell.length_a   1.000
_cell.length_b   1.000
_cell.length_c   1.000
_cell.angle_alpha   90.00
_cell.angle_beta   90.00
_cell.angle_gamma   90.00
#
_symmetry.space_group_name_H-M   'P 1'
#
loop_
_entity.id
_entity.type
_entity.pdbx_description
1 polymer ?
#
loop_
_entity_poly.entity_id
_entity_poly.type
_entity_poly.pdbx_seq_one_letter_code
_entity_poly.pdbx_strand_id
1 'polypeptide(L)'
;MKEMPSENKAPVWIAGDKINEVQFCKSFLEQYPMICINDTFFTVNGRVTDENRLRKQILDWIKPYVTVGIPKKINNLLDTMRVMSYSEPLPAYTDRIHLANGTYFLSGEFDPVKDFCINRLPVAYNPGAATPKWLAFLNQLAIFEEKEDAA
;
A
#
# COMPACT_ATOMS: atom_id res chain seq x y z
N MET A 1 -11.05 -28.32 -11.83
CA MET A 1 -11.56 -28.06 -11.59
C MET A 1 -12.06 -27.79 -10.78
N LYS A 2 -11.72 -27.68 -10.58
CA LYS A 2 -12.31 -27.51 -10.01
C LYS A 2 -12.88 -26.81 -9.41
N GLU A 3 -12.55 -26.81 -8.67
CA GLU A 3 -13.11 -25.97 -8.17
C GLU A 3 -14.10 -25.14 -8.15
N MET A 4 -14.37 -25.27 -8.14
CA MET A 4 -15.53 -24.63 -8.74
C MET A 4 -16.71 -24.42 -7.84
N PRO A 5 -16.82 -25.18 -6.78
CA PRO A 5 -17.87 -24.90 -5.79
C PRO A 5 -17.80 -23.48 -5.24
N SER A 6 -16.62 -22.92 -5.17
CA SER A 6 -16.45 -21.57 -4.66
C SER A 6 -17.07 -20.49 -5.55
N GLU A 7 -17.29 -20.81 -6.81
CA GLU A 7 -17.88 -19.87 -7.75
C GLU A 7 -19.33 -19.52 -7.40
N ASN A 8 -20.04 -20.47 -6.80
CA ASN A 8 -21.45 -20.32 -6.50
C ASN A 8 -21.69 -19.78 -5.10
N LYS A 9 -20.64 -19.63 -4.33
CA LYS A 9 -20.77 -19.12 -2.97
C LYS A 9 -20.56 -17.61 -2.96
N ALA A 10 -21.49 -16.91 -2.33
CA ALA A 10 -21.31 -15.50 -2.09
C ALA A 10 -20.14 -15.27 -1.12
N PRO A 11 -19.38 -14.20 -1.29
CA PRO A 11 -18.36 -13.85 -0.32
C PRO A 11 -18.94 -13.64 1.08
N VAL A 12 -18.09 -13.75 2.08
CA VAL A 12 -18.51 -13.62 3.48
C VAL A 12 -19.11 -12.23 3.76
N TRP A 13 -18.76 -11.23 2.96
CA TRP A 13 -19.19 -9.86 3.19
C TRP A 13 -20.51 -9.51 2.49
N ILE A 14 -21.14 -10.45 1.79
CA ILE A 14 -22.41 -10.18 1.11
C ILE A 14 -23.51 -11.03 1.70
N ALA A 15 -24.67 -10.42 1.91
CA ALA A 15 -25.89 -11.12 2.37
C ALA A 15 -27.05 -10.56 1.57
N GLY A 16 -27.50 -11.30 0.55
CA GLY A 16 -28.47 -10.81 -0.40
C GLY A 16 -27.93 -9.66 -1.20
N ASP A 17 -28.53 -8.48 -1.04
CA ASP A 17 -28.05 -7.26 -1.68
C ASP A 17 -27.36 -6.30 -0.70
N LYS A 18 -27.13 -6.79 0.52
CA LYS A 18 -26.50 -5.98 1.57
C LYS A 18 -25.05 -6.36 1.74
N ILE A 19 -24.22 -5.35 1.94
CA ILE A 19 -22.79 -5.53 2.13
C ILE A 19 -22.47 -5.32 3.61
N ASN A 20 -21.79 -6.31 4.20
CA ASN A 20 -21.19 -6.14 5.53
C ASN A 20 -19.90 -5.36 5.35
N GLU A 21 -19.91 -4.09 5.70
CA GLU A 21 -18.82 -3.17 5.40
C GLU A 21 -17.52 -3.57 6.09
N VAL A 22 -17.61 -4.02 7.35
CA VAL A 22 -16.42 -4.44 8.08
C VAL A 22 -15.78 -5.67 7.43
N GLN A 23 -16.60 -6.67 7.11
CA GLN A 23 -16.08 -7.89 6.47
C GLN A 23 -15.52 -7.61 5.07
N PHE A 24 -16.20 -6.73 4.31
CA PHE A 24 -15.69 -6.33 3.00
C PHE A 24 -14.32 -5.68 3.12
N CYS A 25 -14.20 -4.69 3.99
CA CYS A 25 -12.96 -3.95 4.14
C CYS A 25 -11.84 -4.85 4.65
N LYS A 26 -12.16 -5.77 5.56
CA LYS A 26 -11.17 -6.74 6.03
C LYS A 26 -10.63 -7.58 4.87
N SER A 27 -11.52 -8.13 4.05
CA SER A 27 -11.12 -8.95 2.90
C SER A 27 -10.35 -8.12 1.88
N PHE A 28 -10.82 -6.91 1.61
CA PHE A 28 -10.18 -6.03 0.64
C PHE A 28 -8.77 -5.63 1.08
N LEU A 29 -8.62 -5.27 2.37
CA LEU A 29 -7.31 -4.88 2.89
C LEU A 29 -6.34 -6.06 3.00
N GLU A 30 -6.84 -7.28 3.11
CA GLU A 30 -5.99 -8.47 3.03
C GLU A 30 -5.41 -8.64 1.63
N GLN A 31 -6.22 -8.34 0.62
CA GLN A 31 -5.78 -8.44 -0.78
C GLN A 31 -4.96 -7.23 -1.21
N TYR A 32 -5.34 -6.04 -0.76
CA TYR A 32 -4.69 -4.78 -1.11
C TYR A 32 -4.34 -4.03 0.17
N PRO A 33 -3.22 -4.38 0.82
CA PRO A 33 -2.83 -3.74 2.08
C PRO A 33 -2.66 -2.24 1.93
N MET A 34 -3.29 -1.49 2.81
CA MET A 34 -3.21 -0.03 2.84
C MET A 34 -3.30 0.46 4.26
N ILE A 35 -2.75 1.65 4.50
CA ILE A 35 -2.97 2.41 5.73
C ILE A 35 -3.52 3.78 5.35
N CYS A 36 -4.20 4.41 6.29
CA CYS A 36 -4.78 5.73 6.07
C CYS A 36 -4.19 6.72 7.07
N ILE A 37 -3.53 7.74 6.56
CA ILE A 37 -2.93 8.80 7.36
C ILE A 37 -3.53 10.11 6.89
N ASN A 38 -4.17 10.84 7.80
CA ASN A 38 -4.81 12.14 7.48
C ASN A 38 -5.73 12.02 6.26
N ASP A 39 -6.60 11.01 6.27
CA ASP A 39 -7.59 10.74 5.23
C ASP A 39 -7.00 10.35 3.87
N THR A 40 -5.71 10.12 3.80
CA THR A 40 -5.04 9.70 2.57
C THR A 40 -4.60 8.25 2.70
N PHE A 41 -4.94 7.44 1.69
CA PHE A 41 -4.50 6.05 1.66
C PHE A 41 -3.06 5.94 1.17
N PHE A 42 -2.32 5.04 1.80
CA PHE A 42 -0.97 4.70 1.41
C PHE A 42 -0.87 3.19 1.23
N THR A 43 -0.26 2.77 0.13
CA THR A 43 0.15 1.37 -0.07
C THR A 43 1.63 1.26 0.25
N VAL A 44 2.18 0.05 0.15
CA VAL A 44 3.62 -0.13 0.31
C VAL A 44 4.42 0.58 -0.80
N ASN A 45 3.74 0.99 -1.87
CA ASN A 45 4.39 1.73 -2.96
C ASN A 45 4.28 3.25 -2.81
N GLY A 46 3.58 3.73 -1.77
CA GLY A 46 3.45 5.14 -1.50
C GLY A 46 2.00 5.60 -1.49
N ARG A 47 1.82 6.91 -1.55
CA ARG A 47 0.51 7.53 -1.44
C ARG A 47 -0.38 7.18 -2.63
N VAL A 48 -1.64 6.90 -2.36
CA VAL A 48 -2.65 6.74 -3.40
C VAL A 48 -3.05 8.14 -3.87
N THR A 49 -2.66 8.47 -5.09
CA THR A 49 -2.92 9.80 -5.66
C THR A 49 -4.22 9.87 -6.44
N ASP A 50 -4.76 8.72 -6.85
CA ASP A 50 -5.99 8.65 -7.63
C ASP A 50 -6.94 7.65 -6.97
N GLU A 51 -7.86 8.15 -6.15
CA GLU A 51 -8.85 7.29 -5.50
C GLU A 51 -9.85 6.68 -6.49
N ASN A 52 -9.92 7.18 -7.71
CA ASN A 52 -10.81 6.60 -8.71
C ASN A 52 -10.41 5.17 -9.07
N ARG A 53 -9.12 4.87 -9.04
CA ARG A 53 -8.65 3.50 -9.23
C ARG A 53 -9.15 2.60 -8.11
N LEU A 54 -9.08 3.09 -6.90
CA LEU A 54 -9.56 2.36 -5.72
C LEU A 54 -11.08 2.14 -5.80
N ARG A 55 -11.82 3.17 -6.21
CA ARG A 55 -13.27 3.07 -6.41
C ARG A 55 -13.60 2.03 -7.47
N LYS A 56 -12.84 1.99 -8.55
CA LYS A 56 -13.03 1.01 -9.61
C LYS A 56 -12.78 -0.41 -9.09
N GLN A 57 -11.75 -0.60 -8.31
CA GLN A 57 -11.46 -1.90 -7.70
C GLN A 57 -12.60 -2.35 -6.79
N ILE A 58 -13.14 -1.44 -5.99
CA ILE A 58 -14.27 -1.75 -5.13
C ILE A 58 -15.49 -2.12 -5.97
N LEU A 59 -15.76 -1.37 -7.01
CA LEU A 59 -16.87 -1.68 -7.92
C LEU A 59 -16.72 -3.08 -8.50
N ASP A 60 -15.51 -3.42 -8.95
CA ASP A 60 -15.27 -4.74 -9.54
C ASP A 60 -15.55 -5.87 -8.54
N TRP A 61 -15.34 -5.63 -7.26
CA TRP A 61 -15.64 -6.61 -6.22
C TRP A 61 -17.13 -6.76 -5.96
N ILE A 62 -17.89 -5.65 -5.99
CA ILE A 62 -19.28 -5.66 -5.56
C ILE A 62 -20.28 -5.84 -6.72
N LYS A 63 -19.90 -5.47 -7.95
CA LYS A 63 -20.83 -5.46 -9.07
C LYS A 63 -21.46 -6.83 -9.41
N PRO A 64 -20.80 -7.98 -9.15
CA PRO A 64 -21.47 -9.26 -9.38
C PRO A 64 -22.66 -9.50 -8.45
N TYR A 65 -22.77 -8.76 -7.36
CA TYR A 65 -23.77 -9.02 -6.32
C TYR A 65 -24.75 -7.87 -6.14
N VAL A 66 -24.32 -6.65 -6.36
CA VAL A 66 -25.17 -5.46 -6.19
C VAL A 66 -24.92 -4.52 -7.36
N THR A 67 -26.02 -3.93 -7.85
CA THR A 67 -25.96 -3.06 -9.03
C THR A 67 -26.68 -1.73 -8.82
N VAL A 68 -27.28 -1.53 -7.65
CA VAL A 68 -28.08 -0.34 -7.36
C VAL A 68 -27.46 0.42 -6.20
N GLY A 69 -27.49 1.74 -6.27
CA GLY A 69 -26.96 2.59 -5.22
C GLY A 69 -25.45 2.53 -5.10
N ILE A 70 -24.77 2.31 -6.21
CA ILE A 70 -23.33 2.06 -6.25
C ILE A 70 -22.53 3.21 -5.65
N PRO A 71 -22.75 4.49 -6.02
CA PRO A 71 -21.92 5.56 -5.46
C PRO A 71 -21.97 5.64 -3.93
N LYS A 72 -23.16 5.48 -3.37
CA LYS A 72 -23.32 5.50 -1.91
C LYS A 72 -22.64 4.31 -1.26
N LYS A 73 -22.77 3.13 -1.86
CA LYS A 73 -22.12 1.92 -1.35
C LYS A 73 -20.60 2.05 -1.37
N ILE A 74 -20.05 2.56 -2.46
CA ILE A 74 -18.62 2.77 -2.57
C ILE A 74 -18.14 3.79 -1.53
N ASN A 75 -18.87 4.89 -1.37
CA ASN A 75 -18.50 5.91 -0.38
C ASN A 75 -18.50 5.33 1.03
N ASN A 76 -19.52 4.54 1.37
CA ASN A 76 -19.61 3.91 2.69
C ASN A 76 -18.46 2.94 2.92
N LEU A 77 -18.08 2.18 1.90
CA LEU A 77 -16.98 1.24 2.01
C LEU A 77 -15.65 1.96 2.17
N LEU A 78 -15.44 3.06 1.42
CA LEU A 78 -14.23 3.85 1.56
C LEU A 78 -14.12 4.49 2.93
N ASP A 79 -15.23 5.04 3.45
CA ASP A 79 -15.23 5.64 4.78
C ASP A 79 -14.91 4.62 5.86
N THR A 80 -15.50 3.43 5.76
CA THR A 80 -15.23 2.33 6.69
C THR A 80 -13.76 1.91 6.58
N MET A 81 -13.25 1.83 5.36
CA MET A 81 -11.87 1.44 5.10
C MET A 81 -10.88 2.44 5.71
N ARG A 82 -11.20 3.75 5.63
CA ARG A 82 -10.35 4.77 6.25
C ARG A 82 -10.22 4.56 7.75
N VAL A 83 -11.33 4.24 8.41
CA VAL A 83 -11.32 4.00 9.86
C VAL A 83 -10.55 2.72 10.18
N MET A 84 -10.81 1.66 9.45
CA MET A 84 -10.18 0.35 9.71
C MET A 84 -8.69 0.35 9.44
N SER A 85 -8.24 1.15 8.50
CA SER A 85 -6.82 1.23 8.14
C SER A 85 -6.12 2.43 8.76
N TYR A 86 -6.77 3.12 9.69
CA TYR A 86 -6.21 4.30 10.34
C TYR A 86 -4.81 4.01 10.88
N SER A 87 -3.91 4.94 10.68
CA SER A 87 -2.54 4.88 11.17
C SER A 87 -2.08 6.26 11.61
N GLU A 88 -1.25 6.29 12.64
CA GLU A 88 -0.51 7.49 12.98
C GLU A 88 0.47 7.80 11.85
N PRO A 89 0.92 9.07 11.73
CA PRO A 89 1.95 9.41 10.76
C PRO A 89 3.17 8.52 10.94
N LEU A 90 3.73 8.07 9.81
CA LEU A 90 4.89 7.20 9.84
C LEU A 90 6.13 7.99 10.30
N PRO A 91 7.03 7.34 11.05
CA PRO A 91 8.25 8.01 11.49
C PRO A 91 9.16 8.33 10.30
N ALA A 92 9.92 9.40 10.45
CA ALA A 92 10.95 9.76 9.47
C ALA A 92 12.21 8.97 9.80
N TYR A 93 12.54 8.01 8.95
CA TYR A 93 13.74 7.19 9.14
C TYR A 93 14.93 7.88 8.54
N THR A 94 16.05 7.86 9.26
CA THR A 94 17.32 8.45 8.80
C THR A 94 18.37 7.40 8.52
N ASP A 95 18.08 6.12 8.80
CA ASP A 95 19.04 5.03 8.67
C ASP A 95 18.79 4.14 7.47
N ARG A 96 17.78 4.45 6.65
CA ARG A 96 17.37 3.57 5.56
C ARG A 96 16.79 4.35 4.40
N ILE A 97 16.81 3.70 3.24
CA ILE A 97 16.22 4.22 2.01
C ILE A 97 15.23 3.19 1.50
N HIS A 98 14.00 3.62 1.27
CA HIS A 98 12.98 2.73 0.73
C HIS A 98 13.08 2.73 -0.79
N LEU A 99 13.32 1.54 -1.36
CA LEU A 99 13.51 1.35 -2.78
C LEU A 99 12.34 0.57 -3.38
N ALA A 100 12.31 0.49 -4.71
CA ALA A 100 11.19 -0.14 -5.40
C ALA A 100 10.98 -1.60 -4.99
N ASN A 101 12.04 -2.31 -4.60
CA ASN A 101 11.98 -3.73 -4.26
C ASN A 101 12.31 -4.05 -2.80
N GLY A 102 12.36 -3.04 -1.93
CA GLY A 102 12.62 -3.27 -0.50
C GLY A 102 13.25 -2.07 0.17
N THR A 103 14.00 -2.33 1.22
CA THR A 103 14.63 -1.30 2.04
C THR A 103 16.14 -1.51 2.09
N TYR A 104 16.90 -0.49 1.72
CA TYR A 104 18.34 -0.49 1.83
C TYR A 104 18.73 0.27 3.09
N PHE A 105 19.44 -0.39 4.00
CA PHE A 105 19.96 0.25 5.20
C PHE A 105 21.34 0.86 4.93
N LEU A 106 21.59 2.02 5.49
CA LEU A 106 22.88 2.70 5.28
C LEU A 106 24.06 1.90 5.83
N SER A 107 23.79 0.90 6.68
CA SER A 107 24.81 -0.04 7.13
C SER A 107 25.27 -1.00 6.05
N GLY A 108 24.56 -1.06 4.92
CA GLY A 108 24.89 -1.95 3.79
C GLY A 108 23.97 -3.14 3.63
N GLU A 109 23.02 -3.31 4.53
CA GLU A 109 22.07 -4.43 4.47
C GLU A 109 20.88 -4.07 3.59
N PHE A 110 20.28 -5.09 2.99
CA PHE A 110 19.06 -4.93 2.19
C PHE A 110 18.00 -5.92 2.64
N ASP A 111 16.79 -5.42 2.87
CA ASP A 111 15.63 -6.24 3.21
C ASP A 111 14.68 -6.21 2.01
N PRO A 112 14.37 -7.35 1.39
CA PRO A 112 13.48 -7.38 0.23
C PRO A 112 12.01 -7.16 0.57
N VAL A 113 11.65 -7.11 1.84
CA VAL A 113 10.28 -6.89 2.25
C VAL A 113 9.94 -5.41 2.11
N LYS A 114 8.82 -5.11 1.44
CA LYS A 114 8.34 -3.74 1.29
C LYS A 114 7.41 -3.42 2.43
N ASP A 115 7.81 -2.49 3.26
CA ASP A 115 6.97 -1.97 4.34
C ASP A 115 6.35 -0.64 3.92
N PHE A 116 5.44 -0.14 4.76
CA PHE A 116 4.84 1.16 4.49
C PHE A 116 5.84 2.27 4.75
N CYS A 117 5.90 3.23 3.83
CA CYS A 117 6.80 4.37 3.94
C CYS A 117 6.19 5.56 3.19
N ILE A 118 6.69 6.75 3.52
CA ILE A 118 6.23 7.97 2.86
C ILE A 118 6.89 8.14 1.51
N ASN A 119 8.19 7.86 1.44
CA ASN A 119 9.00 8.08 0.24
C ASN A 119 9.66 6.80 -0.21
N ARG A 120 9.13 6.20 -1.26
CA ARG A 120 9.78 5.05 -1.89
C ARG A 120 10.31 5.46 -3.25
N LEU A 121 11.61 5.28 -3.43
CA LEU A 121 12.26 5.63 -4.69
C LEU A 121 11.91 4.58 -5.75
N PRO A 122 11.70 5.00 -7.00
CA PRO A 122 11.34 4.08 -8.09
C PRO A 122 12.53 3.30 -8.65
N VAL A 123 13.57 3.11 -7.85
CA VAL A 123 14.79 2.42 -8.24
C VAL A 123 14.90 1.14 -7.45
N ALA A 124 15.17 0.03 -8.13
CA ALA A 124 15.34 -1.27 -7.48
C ALA A 124 16.80 -1.48 -7.09
N TYR A 125 17.01 -2.07 -5.91
CA TYR A 125 18.33 -2.49 -5.50
C TYR A 125 18.72 -3.75 -6.26
N ASN A 126 19.91 -3.75 -6.85
CA ASN A 126 20.42 -4.90 -7.58
C ASN A 126 21.90 -5.07 -7.25
N PRO A 127 22.23 -5.93 -6.28
CA PRO A 127 23.63 -6.11 -5.87
C PRO A 127 24.50 -6.75 -6.95
N GLY A 128 23.88 -7.45 -7.91
CA GLY A 128 24.60 -8.07 -9.01
C GLY A 128 24.95 -7.12 -10.14
N ALA A 129 24.35 -5.94 -10.16
CA ALA A 129 24.63 -4.95 -11.19
C ALA A 129 25.70 -4.03 -10.72
N ALA A 130 26.78 -3.92 -11.49
CA ALA A 130 27.81 -2.93 -11.19
C ALA A 130 27.30 -1.55 -11.59
N THR A 131 26.85 -0.78 -10.62
CA THR A 131 26.36 0.56 -10.87
C THR A 131 27.10 1.56 -9.96
N PRO A 132 28.34 1.88 -10.30
CA PRO A 132 29.14 2.78 -9.44
C PRO A 132 28.45 4.12 -9.19
N LYS A 133 27.76 4.64 -10.20
CA LYS A 133 27.06 5.92 -10.03
C LYS A 133 25.94 5.82 -9.00
N TRP A 134 25.22 4.71 -8.99
CA TRP A 134 24.12 4.49 -8.06
C TRP A 134 24.63 4.41 -6.64
N LEU A 135 25.71 3.63 -6.41
CA LEU A 135 26.29 3.50 -5.09
C LEU A 135 26.94 4.80 -4.63
N ALA A 136 27.57 5.53 -5.55
CA ALA A 136 28.15 6.83 -5.22
C ALA A 136 27.08 7.83 -4.80
N PHE A 137 25.93 7.79 -5.45
CA PHE A 137 24.81 8.66 -5.10
C PHE A 137 24.32 8.39 -3.67
N LEU A 138 24.16 7.12 -3.32
CA LEU A 138 23.74 6.76 -1.97
C LEU A 138 24.76 7.18 -0.93
N ASN A 139 26.04 6.97 -1.21
CA ASN A 139 27.10 7.35 -0.31
C ASN A 139 27.17 8.86 -0.12
N GLN A 140 26.92 9.62 -1.18
CA GLN A 140 26.87 11.08 -1.08
C GLN A 140 25.75 11.56 -0.19
N LEU A 141 24.58 10.93 -0.26
CA LEU A 141 23.47 11.29 0.62
C LEU A 141 23.85 11.08 2.08
N ALA A 142 24.47 9.95 2.41
CA ALA A 142 24.89 9.66 3.77
C ALA A 142 25.94 10.66 4.27
N ILE A 143 26.93 10.96 3.43
CA ILE A 143 27.98 11.92 3.78
C ILE A 143 27.39 13.32 3.95
N PHE A 144 26.46 13.71 3.10
CA PHE A 144 25.82 15.01 3.16
C PHE A 144 25.07 15.18 4.49
N GLU A 145 24.33 14.18 4.91
CA GLU A 145 23.61 14.21 6.18
C GLU A 145 24.58 14.32 7.37
N GLU A 146 25.67 13.58 7.34
CA GLU A 146 26.70 13.66 8.39
C GLU A 146 27.28 15.05 8.49
N LYS A 147 27.55 15.69 7.36
CA LYS A 147 28.08 17.05 7.34
C LYS A 147 27.11 18.06 7.91
N GLU A 148 25.82 17.91 7.64
CA GLU A 148 24.81 18.78 8.20
C GLU A 148 24.72 18.61 9.71
N ASP A 149 24.78 17.38 10.20
CA ASP A 149 24.75 17.10 11.62
C ASP A 149 26.00 17.62 12.32
N ALA A 150 27.13 17.61 11.66
CA ALA A 150 28.38 18.11 12.22
C ALA A 150 28.46 19.64 12.26
N ALA A 151 27.69 20.28 11.41
CA ALA A 151 27.68 21.74 11.36
C ALA A 151 26.83 22.32 12.49
#